data_15897a8ec795b80a4cdb5d15767c3353
#
_entry.id   15897a8ec795b80a4cdb5d15767c3353
#
_cell.length_a   1.000
_cell.length_b   1.000
_cell.length_c   1.000
_cell.angle_alpha   90.00
_cell.angle_beta   90.00
_cell.angle_gamma   90.00
#
_symmetry.space_group_name_H-M   'P 1'
#
loop_
_entity.id
_entity.type
_entity.pdbx_description
1 polymer ?
#
loop_
_entity_poly.entity_id
_entity_poly.type
_entity_poly.pdbx_seq_one_letter_code
_entity_poly.pdbx_strand_id
1 'polypeptide(L)'
;MSDRIAVMNGGVIEQLDVPMEIYDHPKTRFVAGFIGESNIFDGTVKAVEGDLLRVETPSGMLTTRGEGFQVGEEMHVSIRPEHLEYGLAPAEGFDLPAVVKDFTYMGTVVKTALDLRDGQEVKFSRFEQDYGLREGEQLFLRWSPEKSVAIKKSAAAQ
;
A
#
# COMPACT_ATOMS: atom_id res chain seq x y z
N MET A 1 -3.29 -30.70 -0.36
CA MET A 1 -3.39 -29.24 -0.41
C MET A 1 -3.37 -28.68 1.00
N SER A 2 -2.61 -27.62 1.18
CA SER A 2 -2.50 -27.00 2.50
C SER A 2 -3.74 -26.15 2.79
N ASP A 3 -4.35 -26.37 3.96
CA ASP A 3 -5.51 -25.57 4.36
C ASP A 3 -5.08 -24.26 4.98
N ARG A 4 -3.91 -24.22 5.58
CA ARG A 4 -3.40 -23.03 6.25
C ARG A 4 -1.90 -22.88 6.04
N ILE A 5 -1.45 -21.64 6.06
CA ILE A 5 -0.04 -21.30 5.94
C ILE A 5 0.36 -20.47 7.15
N ALA A 6 1.52 -20.79 7.71
CA ALA A 6 2.09 -20.01 8.80
C ALA A 6 3.22 -19.14 8.21
N VAL A 7 3.12 -17.83 8.40
CA VAL A 7 4.20 -16.91 8.06
C VAL A 7 5.00 -16.66 9.32
N MET A 8 6.27 -17.01 9.29
CA MET A 8 7.12 -16.96 10.47
C MET A 8 8.22 -15.91 10.33
N ASN A 9 8.56 -15.32 11.46
CA ASN A 9 9.62 -14.33 11.53
C ASN A 9 10.40 -14.57 12.82
N GLY A 10 11.65 -15.04 12.69
CA GLY A 10 12.52 -15.26 13.83
C GLY A 10 11.97 -16.26 14.84
N GLY A 11 11.27 -17.29 14.39
CA GLY A 11 10.69 -18.30 15.26
C GLY A 11 9.31 -17.97 15.81
N VAL A 12 8.78 -16.80 15.46
CA VAL A 12 7.46 -16.34 15.90
C VAL A 12 6.50 -16.41 14.72
N ILE A 13 5.29 -16.90 14.96
CA ILE A 13 4.25 -16.95 13.93
C ILE A 13 3.64 -15.55 13.82
N GLU A 14 3.84 -14.89 12.68
CA GLU A 14 3.25 -13.58 12.40
C GLU A 14 1.79 -13.71 12.00
N GLN A 15 1.48 -14.74 11.24
CA GLN A 15 0.11 -15.00 10.82
C GLN A 15 -0.04 -16.47 10.43
N LEU A 16 -1.17 -17.06 10.84
CA LEU A 16 -1.55 -18.43 10.48
C LEU A 16 -2.96 -18.36 9.89
N ASP A 17 -3.07 -18.56 8.60
CA ASP A 17 -4.35 -18.42 7.90
C ASP A 17 -4.36 -19.19 6.59
N VAL A 18 -5.53 -19.24 5.96
CA VAL A 18 -5.62 -19.76 4.59
C VAL A 18 -4.91 -18.80 3.65
N PRO A 19 -4.39 -19.30 2.50
CA PRO A 19 -3.59 -18.46 1.59
C PRO A 19 -4.25 -17.15 1.17
N MET A 20 -5.56 -17.17 0.89
CA MET A 20 -6.24 -15.95 0.45
C MET A 20 -6.29 -14.89 1.54
N GLU A 21 -6.46 -15.29 2.81
CA GLU A 21 -6.46 -14.34 3.91
C GLU A 21 -5.10 -13.70 4.12
N ILE A 22 -4.04 -14.50 3.96
CA ILE A 22 -2.68 -13.98 4.10
C ILE A 22 -2.40 -12.97 2.99
N TYR A 23 -2.85 -13.26 1.78
CA TYR A 23 -2.65 -12.37 0.64
C TYR A 23 -3.50 -11.10 0.73
N ASP A 24 -4.80 -11.26 1.01
CA ASP A 24 -5.76 -10.16 1.00
C ASP A 24 -5.77 -9.36 2.29
N HIS A 25 -5.47 -9.99 3.40
CA HIS A 25 -5.56 -9.36 4.73
C HIS A 25 -4.34 -9.68 5.58
N PRO A 26 -3.14 -9.23 5.16
CA PRO A 26 -1.95 -9.43 5.97
C PRO A 26 -2.10 -8.69 7.30
N LYS A 27 -1.74 -9.36 8.39
CA LYS A 27 -1.93 -8.82 9.73
C LYS A 27 -0.79 -7.93 10.21
N THR A 28 0.40 -8.10 9.62
CA THR A 28 1.57 -7.32 10.01
C THR A 28 2.28 -6.80 8.78
N ARG A 29 3.13 -5.80 9.01
CA ARG A 29 3.97 -5.26 7.95
C ARG A 29 4.88 -6.33 7.36
N PHE A 30 5.38 -7.22 8.23
CA PHE A 30 6.22 -8.33 7.79
C PHE A 30 5.49 -9.22 6.80
N VAL A 31 4.25 -9.63 7.15
CA VAL A 31 3.45 -10.49 6.28
C VAL A 31 3.13 -9.78 4.96
N ALA A 32 2.77 -8.52 5.01
CA ALA A 32 2.44 -7.74 3.81
C ALA A 32 3.63 -7.69 2.84
N GLY A 33 4.85 -7.52 3.37
CA GLY A 33 6.05 -7.49 2.54
C GLY A 33 6.53 -8.86 2.10
N PHE A 34 6.21 -9.90 2.88
CA PHE A 34 6.67 -11.26 2.61
C PHE A 34 5.89 -11.95 1.49
N ILE A 35 4.57 -11.76 1.47
CA ILE A 35 3.68 -12.53 0.58
C ILE A 35 3.79 -12.10 -0.87
N GLY A 36 4.23 -10.92 -1.13
CA GLY A 36 4.35 -10.45 -2.49
C GLY A 36 4.66 -8.99 -2.49
N GLU A 37 4.78 -8.44 -3.69
CA GLU A 37 5.08 -7.04 -3.84
C GLU A 37 3.93 -6.20 -3.30
N SER A 38 4.26 -5.24 -2.45
CA SER A 38 3.27 -4.36 -1.86
C SER A 38 3.92 -3.02 -1.58
N ASN A 39 3.15 -1.95 -1.76
CA ASN A 39 3.60 -0.62 -1.41
C ASN A 39 3.14 -0.36 0.02
N ILE A 40 4.07 -0.04 0.91
CA ILE A 40 3.76 0.15 2.32
C ILE A 40 4.07 1.59 2.71
N PHE A 41 3.08 2.26 3.27
CA PHE A 41 3.22 3.62 3.78
C PHE A 41 3.18 3.59 5.30
N ASP A 42 4.11 4.29 5.92
CA ASP A 42 4.11 4.46 7.37
C ASP A 42 3.46 5.81 7.67
N GLY A 43 2.48 5.86 8.56
CA GLY A 43 1.78 7.10 8.80
C GLY A 43 1.12 7.17 10.15
N THR A 44 0.43 8.28 10.38
CA THR A 44 -0.28 8.57 11.62
C THR A 44 -1.74 8.88 11.29
N VAL A 45 -2.65 8.27 12.04
CA VAL A 45 -4.08 8.51 11.84
C VAL A 45 -4.42 9.94 12.26
N LYS A 46 -4.99 10.71 11.35
CA LYS A 46 -5.39 12.10 11.63
C LYS A 46 -6.88 12.26 11.84
N ALA A 47 -7.69 11.37 11.26
CA ALA A 47 -9.14 11.41 11.44
C ALA A 47 -9.71 10.02 11.25
N VAL A 48 -10.81 9.74 11.96
CA VAL A 48 -11.53 8.49 11.85
C VAL A 48 -12.98 8.83 11.53
N GLU A 49 -13.47 8.34 10.38
CA GLU A 49 -14.83 8.59 9.92
C GLU A 49 -15.48 7.24 9.63
N GLY A 50 -16.15 6.68 10.65
CA GLY A 50 -16.66 5.32 10.53
C GLY A 50 -15.51 4.33 10.43
N ASP A 51 -15.44 3.59 9.32
CA ASP A 51 -14.33 2.68 9.06
C ASP A 51 -13.26 3.30 8.14
N LEU A 52 -13.42 4.57 7.78
CA LEU A 52 -12.42 5.27 6.97
C LEU A 52 -11.43 5.99 7.85
N LEU A 53 -10.16 5.87 7.50
CA LEU A 53 -9.05 6.47 8.23
C LEU A 53 -8.32 7.44 7.31
N ARG A 54 -8.17 8.68 7.78
CA ARG A 54 -7.33 9.67 7.11
C ARG A 54 -5.95 9.59 7.73
N VAL A 55 -4.95 9.30 6.92
CA VAL A 55 -3.60 9.02 7.41
C VAL A 55 -2.62 10.00 6.80
N GLU A 56 -1.81 10.61 7.65
CA GLU A 56 -0.73 11.49 7.21
C GLU A 56 0.57 10.71 7.13
N THR A 57 1.26 10.81 6.01
CA THR A 57 2.57 10.19 5.81
C THR A 57 3.59 11.28 5.46
N PRO A 58 4.89 10.97 5.51
CA PRO A 58 5.90 11.93 5.07
C PRO A 58 5.71 12.40 3.63
N SER A 59 5.02 11.64 2.82
CA SER A 59 4.78 11.97 1.40
C SER A 59 3.46 12.68 1.16
N GLY A 60 2.56 12.70 2.14
CA GLY A 60 1.26 13.35 2.00
C GLY A 60 0.14 12.57 2.66
N MET A 61 -1.09 12.87 2.28
CA MET A 61 -2.28 12.30 2.89
C MET A 61 -2.84 11.15 2.06
N LEU A 62 -3.36 10.15 2.76
CA LEU A 62 -4.06 9.04 2.11
C LEU A 62 -5.27 8.63 2.94
N THR A 63 -6.14 7.83 2.33
CA THR A 63 -7.31 7.29 3.01
C THR A 63 -7.28 5.77 2.88
N THR A 64 -7.51 5.10 4.00
CA THR A 64 -7.62 3.64 4.01
C THR A 64 -8.82 3.25 4.84
N ARG A 65 -9.11 1.96 4.91
CA ARG A 65 -10.23 1.44 5.68
C ARG A 65 -9.69 0.53 6.78
N GLY A 66 -10.20 0.69 7.98
CA GLY A 66 -9.79 -0.15 9.09
C GLY A 66 -10.61 0.13 10.34
N GLU A 67 -10.57 -0.80 11.28
CA GLU A 67 -11.30 -0.69 12.53
C GLU A 67 -10.34 -0.79 13.69
N GLY A 68 -10.71 -0.15 14.81
CA GLY A 68 -9.91 -0.21 16.02
C GLY A 68 -8.71 0.72 16.03
N PHE A 69 -8.71 1.74 15.19
CA PHE A 69 -7.67 2.75 15.15
C PHE A 69 -8.13 4.05 15.79
N GLN A 70 -7.21 4.77 16.40
CA GLN A 70 -7.50 6.04 17.05
C GLN A 70 -6.69 7.17 16.42
N VAL A 71 -7.21 8.38 16.50
CA VAL A 71 -6.49 9.57 16.05
C VAL A 71 -5.18 9.68 16.81
N GLY A 72 -4.09 9.91 16.09
CA GLY A 72 -2.76 10.01 16.68
C GLY A 72 -2.00 8.69 16.70
N GLU A 73 -2.65 7.59 16.34
CA GLU A 73 -2.00 6.29 16.34
C GLU A 73 -1.11 6.13 15.10
N GLU A 74 0.11 5.63 15.30
CA GLU A 74 0.99 5.28 14.19
C GLU A 74 0.61 3.93 13.64
N MET A 75 0.67 3.79 12.32
CA MET A 75 0.23 2.56 11.67
C MET A 75 0.85 2.43 10.28
N HIS A 76 0.54 1.36 9.60
CA HIS A 76 1.02 1.11 8.24
C HIS A 76 -0.16 0.92 7.30
N VAL A 77 0.02 1.30 6.04
CA VAL A 77 -0.98 1.07 4.99
C VAL A 77 -0.30 0.32 3.86
N SER A 78 -0.88 -0.80 3.47
CA SER A 78 -0.36 -1.63 2.38
C SER A 78 -1.31 -1.56 1.19
N ILE A 79 -0.77 -1.33 0.00
CA ILE A 79 -1.54 -1.34 -1.24
C ILE A 79 -0.76 -2.11 -2.30
N ARG A 80 -1.43 -3.05 -2.95
CA ARG A 80 -0.82 -3.85 -4.02
C ARG A 80 -0.62 -2.99 -5.28
N PRO A 81 0.43 -3.27 -6.06
CA PRO A 81 0.67 -2.49 -7.28
C PRO A 81 -0.49 -2.44 -8.26
N GLU A 82 -1.25 -3.53 -8.35
CA GLU A 82 -2.39 -3.61 -9.27
C GLU A 82 -3.60 -2.81 -8.81
N HIS A 83 -3.65 -2.42 -7.54
CA HIS A 83 -4.77 -1.64 -6.99
C HIS A 83 -4.46 -0.15 -6.88
N LEU A 84 -3.21 0.24 -7.12
CA LEU A 84 -2.80 1.63 -7.07
C LEU A 84 -3.26 2.35 -8.33
N GLU A 85 -3.89 3.51 -8.16
CA GLU A 85 -4.38 4.32 -9.27
C GLU A 85 -3.73 5.70 -9.23
N TYR A 86 -3.92 6.47 -10.29
CA TYR A 86 -3.34 7.81 -10.35
C TYR A 86 -4.27 8.75 -11.10
N GLY A 87 -4.02 10.04 -10.92
CA GLY A 87 -4.68 11.10 -11.65
C GLY A 87 -3.74 12.27 -11.77
N LEU A 88 -4.14 13.29 -12.53
CA LEU A 88 -3.33 14.49 -12.73
C LEU A 88 -3.58 15.55 -11.66
N ALA A 89 -4.51 15.29 -10.76
CA ALA A 89 -4.84 16.16 -9.62
C ALA A 89 -5.15 15.28 -8.41
N PRO A 90 -5.00 15.82 -7.19
CA PRO A 90 -5.34 15.06 -5.99
C PRO A 90 -6.80 14.67 -5.96
N ALA A 91 -7.08 13.43 -5.52
CA ALA A 91 -8.42 12.94 -5.32
C ALA A 91 -8.88 13.27 -3.91
N GLU A 92 -10.19 13.21 -3.68
CA GLU A 92 -10.72 13.43 -2.34
C GLU A 92 -10.12 12.43 -1.35
N GLY A 93 -9.57 12.95 -0.26
CA GLY A 93 -8.96 12.11 0.77
C GLY A 93 -7.53 11.68 0.47
N PHE A 94 -6.97 12.14 -0.65
CA PHE A 94 -5.60 11.79 -1.05
C PHE A 94 -4.85 13.05 -1.47
N ASP A 95 -3.59 13.11 -1.08
CA ASP A 95 -2.67 14.14 -1.55
C ASP A 95 -1.28 13.49 -1.54
N LEU A 96 -1.04 12.62 -2.53
CA LEU A 96 0.19 11.85 -2.65
C LEU A 96 0.84 12.13 -3.99
N PRO A 97 1.58 13.22 -4.12
CA PRO A 97 2.28 13.51 -5.37
C PRO A 97 3.42 12.52 -5.57
N ALA A 98 3.60 12.09 -6.80
CA ALA A 98 4.65 11.15 -7.18
C ALA A 98 5.18 11.52 -8.57
N VAL A 99 6.42 11.14 -8.83
CA VAL A 99 7.05 11.40 -10.13
C VAL A 99 7.46 10.07 -10.75
N VAL A 100 7.13 9.87 -12.00
CA VAL A 100 7.49 8.65 -12.73
C VAL A 100 9.00 8.57 -12.86
N LYS A 101 9.57 7.48 -12.34
CA LYS A 101 11.01 7.26 -12.33
C LYS A 101 11.45 6.40 -13.51
N ASP A 102 10.89 5.20 -13.62
CA ASP A 102 11.20 4.30 -14.73
C ASP A 102 10.12 3.25 -14.88
N PHE A 103 10.24 2.43 -15.92
CA PHE A 103 9.31 1.34 -16.16
C PHE A 103 10.02 0.07 -16.57
N THR A 104 9.37 -1.06 -16.26
CA THR A 104 9.83 -2.36 -16.67
C THR A 104 8.70 -3.06 -17.43
N TYR A 105 8.99 -3.47 -18.65
CA TYR A 105 8.03 -4.22 -19.46
C TYR A 105 8.10 -5.70 -19.11
N MET A 106 6.97 -6.26 -18.74
CA MET A 106 6.89 -7.65 -18.30
C MET A 106 5.82 -8.38 -19.09
N GLY A 107 6.05 -8.51 -20.39
CA GLY A 107 5.07 -9.11 -21.28
C GLY A 107 3.94 -8.14 -21.57
N THR A 108 2.72 -8.45 -21.13
CA THR A 108 1.56 -7.59 -21.35
C THR A 108 1.37 -6.55 -20.26
N VAL A 109 2.22 -6.56 -19.25
CA VAL A 109 2.11 -5.66 -18.09
C VAL A 109 3.33 -4.76 -18.04
N VAL A 110 3.11 -3.47 -17.77
CA VAL A 110 4.19 -2.52 -17.53
C VAL A 110 4.18 -2.18 -16.04
N LYS A 111 5.31 -2.42 -15.39
CA LYS A 111 5.48 -2.06 -13.99
C LYS A 111 6.19 -0.71 -13.94
N THR A 112 5.57 0.24 -13.28
CA THR A 112 6.06 1.61 -13.19
C THR A 112 6.56 1.90 -11.79
N ALA A 113 7.78 2.42 -11.67
CA ALA A 113 8.33 2.87 -10.42
C ALA A 113 8.16 4.37 -10.30
N LEU A 114 7.75 4.84 -9.14
CA LEU A 114 7.49 6.25 -8.87
C LEU A 114 8.21 6.67 -7.60
N ASP A 115 8.74 7.89 -7.61
CA ASP A 115 9.35 8.47 -6.42
C ASP A 115 8.34 9.38 -5.73
N LEU A 116 8.17 9.17 -4.43
CA LEU A 116 7.35 10.02 -3.60
C LEU A 116 8.15 11.21 -3.10
N ARG A 117 7.45 12.18 -2.52
CA ARG A 117 8.06 13.41 -2.01
C ARG A 117 9.17 13.15 -0.99
N ASP A 118 9.02 12.11 -0.17
CA ASP A 118 10.00 11.77 0.87
C ASP A 118 11.12 10.87 0.39
N GLY A 119 11.15 10.55 -0.90
CA GLY A 119 12.15 9.66 -1.47
C GLY A 119 11.78 8.19 -1.48
N GLN A 120 10.63 7.83 -0.91
CA GLN A 120 10.16 6.46 -0.96
C GLN A 120 9.75 6.10 -2.37
N GLU A 121 10.06 4.88 -2.80
CA GLU A 121 9.65 4.38 -4.11
C GLU A 121 8.39 3.54 -3.97
N VAL A 122 7.43 3.77 -4.86
CA VAL A 122 6.25 2.93 -4.96
C VAL A 122 6.15 2.42 -6.39
N LYS A 123 5.40 1.33 -6.56
CA LYS A 123 5.26 0.69 -7.87
C LYS A 123 3.79 0.40 -8.16
N PHE A 124 3.41 0.56 -9.41
CA PHE A 124 2.10 0.11 -9.85
C PHE A 124 2.21 -0.63 -11.16
N SER A 125 1.18 -1.42 -11.48
CA SER A 125 1.16 -2.26 -12.68
C SER A 125 -0.05 -1.94 -13.54
N ARG A 126 0.16 -1.83 -14.85
CA ARG A 126 -0.90 -1.58 -15.83
C ARG A 126 -0.69 -2.48 -17.02
N PHE A 127 -1.76 -2.77 -17.74
CA PHE A 127 -1.61 -3.42 -19.02
C PHE A 127 -0.92 -2.48 -20.01
N GLU A 128 -0.09 -3.04 -20.86
CA GLU A 128 0.68 -2.24 -21.82
C GLU A 128 -0.22 -1.34 -22.66
N GLN A 129 -1.37 -1.84 -23.05
CA GLN A 129 -2.30 -1.09 -23.90
C GLN A 129 -2.87 0.16 -23.21
N ASP A 130 -2.86 0.20 -21.89
CA ASP A 130 -3.39 1.33 -21.11
C ASP A 130 -2.29 2.29 -20.67
N TYR A 131 -1.08 2.04 -21.12
CA TYR A 131 0.07 2.79 -20.66
C TYR A 131 0.27 4.08 -21.47
N GLY A 132 0.35 5.23 -20.80
CA GLY A 132 0.56 6.50 -21.46
C GLY A 132 1.45 7.46 -20.67
N LEU A 133 2.19 6.91 -19.69
CA LEU A 133 3.03 7.75 -18.83
C LEU A 133 4.44 7.88 -19.38
N ARG A 134 5.11 8.95 -18.96
CA ARG A 134 6.50 9.24 -19.36
C ARG A 134 7.34 9.48 -18.11
N GLU A 135 8.64 9.20 -18.22
CA GLU A 135 9.59 9.49 -17.15
C GLU A 135 9.54 10.98 -16.82
N GLY A 136 9.57 11.29 -15.52
CA GLY A 136 9.55 12.67 -15.03
C GLY A 136 8.16 13.26 -14.91
N GLU A 137 7.13 12.55 -15.35
CA GLU A 137 5.76 13.04 -15.26
C GLU A 137 5.27 13.01 -13.82
N GLN A 138 4.61 14.08 -13.39
CA GLN A 138 4.07 14.16 -12.04
C GLN A 138 2.64 13.64 -12.00
N LEU A 139 2.35 12.78 -11.04
CA LEU A 139 1.04 12.19 -10.84
C LEU A 139 0.62 12.36 -9.39
N PHE A 140 -0.67 12.11 -9.13
CA PHE A 140 -1.20 12.04 -7.77
C PHE A 140 -1.79 10.66 -7.58
N LEU A 141 -1.31 9.96 -6.55
CA LEU A 141 -1.73 8.59 -6.29
C LEU A 141 -3.05 8.54 -5.53
N ARG A 142 -3.80 7.48 -5.77
CA ARG A 142 -5.07 7.24 -5.09
C ARG A 142 -5.43 5.77 -5.24
N TRP A 143 -6.41 5.35 -4.50
CA TRP A 143 -6.98 4.01 -4.60
C TRP A 143 -8.31 3.97 -3.88
N SER A 144 -9.09 2.91 -4.13
CA SER A 144 -10.31 2.68 -3.36
C SER A 144 -9.91 2.20 -1.97
N PRO A 145 -10.35 2.86 -0.90
CA PRO A 145 -9.89 2.51 0.45
C PRO A 145 -10.03 1.05 0.83
N GLU A 146 -11.05 0.35 0.33
CA GLU A 146 -11.25 -1.07 0.62
C GLU A 146 -10.21 -1.96 -0.06
N LYS A 147 -9.43 -1.43 -0.99
CA LYS A 147 -8.37 -2.18 -1.67
C LYS A 147 -7.04 -2.13 -0.91
N SER A 148 -6.92 -1.22 0.04
CA SER A 148 -5.73 -1.13 0.87
C SER A 148 -5.98 -1.82 2.21
N VAL A 149 -4.90 -2.09 2.94
CA VAL A 149 -4.99 -2.77 4.23
C VAL A 149 -4.35 -1.88 5.29
N ALA A 150 -5.13 -1.58 6.35
CA ALA A 150 -4.63 -0.85 7.49
C ALA A 150 -4.00 -1.85 8.46
N ILE A 151 -2.76 -1.61 8.84
CA ILE A 151 -1.98 -2.54 9.65
C ILE A 151 -1.52 -1.82 10.92
N LYS A 152 -1.80 -2.41 12.07
CA LYS A 152 -1.36 -1.88 13.35
C LYS A 152 0.16 -1.92 13.43
N LYS A 153 0.75 -0.89 14.03
CA LYS A 153 2.17 -0.90 14.33
C LYS A 153 2.39 -1.88 15.47
N SER A 154 3.20 -2.90 15.23
CA SER A 154 3.45 -3.95 16.22
C SER A 154 4.84 -3.77 16.82
N ALA A 155 4.91 -3.70 18.13
CA ALA A 155 6.20 -3.61 18.83
C ALA A 155 7.06 -4.84 18.56
N ALA A 156 6.44 -6.00 18.40
CA ALA A 156 7.16 -7.24 18.16
C ALA A 156 7.73 -7.33 16.75
N ALA A 157 7.16 -6.61 15.79
CA ALA A 157 7.57 -6.66 14.40
C ALA A 157 8.61 -5.60 14.03
N GLN A 158 9.09 -4.88 14.99
CA GLN A 158 10.04 -3.77 14.78
C GLN A 158 11.48 -4.21 14.66
#